data_09ea5d01d18aec21dc2c04c249b9fdbf
#
_entry.id   09ea5d01d18aec21dc2c04c249b9fdbf
#
_cell.length_a   1.000
_cell.length_b   1.000
_cell.length_c   1.000
_cell.angle_alpha   90.00
_cell.angle_beta   90.00
_cell.angle_gamma   90.00
#
_symmetry.space_group_name_H-M   'P 1'
#
loop_
_entity.id
_entity.type
_entity.pdbx_description
1 polymer ?
#
loop_
_entity_poly.entity_id
_entity_poly.type
_entity_poly.pdbx_seq_one_letter_code
_entity_poly.pdbx_strand_id
1 'polypeptide(L)'
;MEQIIFDLEKLQVPAEPLTFLTEKGAETEEGNSIICKIKEVMEANNSLLALSAPQIGINKRIFCLRFNDQIKTFINPIITKKKGLNITIETCASMPGKEIVIGRPEEITVVYYNDDFKYEDNKLLGVAASLFDQQAQILDGVTPYELGLVSDMEADGKIEEADMEEIIKFYRDTFLPSKLNTLKTVIETDEDAAKEFKQLTFTEGVINGRIAVVESEEETAKRAKAKKAANKAVVQMKKTEKAIQKAEFTNFIRGVSKKNHK
;
A
#
# COMPACT_ATOMS: atom_id res chain seq x y z
N MET A 1 -5.10 -19.00 -18.04
CA MET A 1 -4.05 -18.31 -17.27
C MET A 1 -4.13 -16.84 -17.67
N GLU A 2 -4.42 -15.95 -16.74
CA GLU A 2 -4.48 -14.51 -17.03
C GLU A 2 -3.09 -14.02 -17.37
N GLN A 3 -3.00 -13.13 -18.36
CA GLN A 3 -1.74 -12.61 -18.88
C GLN A 3 -1.53 -11.17 -18.38
N ILE A 4 -0.31 -10.85 -17.97
CA ILE A 4 0.05 -9.49 -17.57
C ILE A 4 -0.02 -8.57 -18.80
N ILE A 5 -0.61 -7.39 -18.62
CA ILE A 5 -0.71 -6.36 -19.64
C ILE A 5 0.59 -5.55 -19.66
N PHE A 6 1.22 -5.48 -20.83
CA PHE A 6 2.42 -4.69 -21.09
C PHE A 6 2.13 -3.38 -21.83
N ASP A 7 0.90 -3.20 -22.30
CA ASP A 7 0.43 -1.98 -22.94
C ASP A 7 0.05 -0.96 -21.86
N LEU A 8 0.92 0.03 -21.63
CA LEU A 8 0.77 1.01 -20.58
C LEU A 8 -0.44 1.92 -20.79
N GLU A 9 -0.86 2.19 -22.04
CA GLU A 9 -2.05 3.00 -22.34
C GLU A 9 -3.31 2.38 -21.73
N LYS A 10 -3.38 1.06 -21.65
CA LYS A 10 -4.50 0.36 -21.00
C LYS A 10 -4.52 0.50 -19.48
N LEU A 11 -3.38 0.85 -18.87
CA LEU A 11 -3.25 1.08 -17.44
C LEU A 11 -3.50 2.55 -17.07
N GLN A 12 -3.56 3.45 -18.04
CA GLN A 12 -3.82 4.87 -17.82
C GLN A 12 -5.31 5.20 -17.63
N VAL A 13 -6.11 4.20 -17.30
CA VAL A 13 -7.52 4.34 -16.97
C VAL A 13 -7.74 4.09 -15.49
N PRO A 14 -8.29 5.06 -14.73
CA PRO A 14 -8.60 4.86 -13.33
C PRO A 14 -9.48 3.64 -13.09
N ALA A 15 -9.08 2.79 -12.16
CA ALA A 15 -9.81 1.57 -11.84
C ALA A 15 -11.09 1.86 -11.06
N GLU A 16 -12.16 1.17 -11.41
CA GLU A 16 -13.46 1.29 -10.76
C GLU A 16 -13.44 0.65 -9.36
N PRO A 17 -14.04 1.29 -8.35
CA PRO A 17 -14.25 0.64 -7.07
C PRO A 17 -15.04 -0.66 -7.22
N LEU A 18 -14.67 -1.67 -6.42
CA LEU A 18 -15.55 -2.81 -6.22
C LEU A 18 -16.69 -2.35 -5.31
N THR A 19 -17.93 -2.48 -5.79
CA THR A 19 -19.12 -2.07 -5.04
C THR A 19 -19.51 -3.20 -4.08
N PHE A 20 -19.71 -2.92 -2.81
CA PHE A 20 -20.26 -3.88 -1.85
C PHE A 20 -21.75 -3.63 -1.69
N LEU A 21 -22.60 -4.54 -2.15
CA LEU A 21 -23.99 -4.56 -1.71
C LEU A 21 -24.06 -5.10 -0.28
N THR A 22 -24.63 -4.32 0.57
CA THR A 22 -24.68 -4.48 2.02
C THR A 22 -25.52 -5.68 2.39
N GLU A 23 -25.73 -6.68 2.07
CA GLU A 23 -26.50 -7.82 2.60
C GLU A 23 -26.53 -9.08 1.75
N LYS A 24 -25.44 -9.73 1.57
CA LYS A 24 -25.30 -11.12 1.06
C LYS A 24 -24.87 -11.31 -0.41
N GLY A 25 -23.64 -11.49 -0.63
CA GLY A 25 -23.14 -12.66 -1.39
C GLY A 25 -22.73 -12.41 -2.83
N ALA A 26 -23.43 -11.67 -3.67
CA ALA A 26 -23.13 -11.65 -5.10
C ALA A 26 -21.86 -10.86 -5.48
N GLU A 27 -21.58 -9.79 -4.79
CA GLU A 27 -20.38 -8.96 -5.06
C GLU A 27 -19.11 -9.53 -4.43
N THR A 28 -19.27 -10.31 -3.37
CA THR A 28 -18.17 -11.10 -2.83
C THR A 28 -17.72 -12.19 -3.82
N GLU A 29 -18.58 -12.71 -4.67
CA GLU A 29 -18.22 -13.68 -5.70
C GLU A 29 -17.36 -13.03 -6.80
N GLU A 30 -17.73 -11.83 -7.30
CA GLU A 30 -16.90 -11.09 -8.25
C GLU A 30 -15.53 -10.77 -7.63
N GLY A 31 -15.52 -10.20 -6.42
CA GLY A 31 -14.30 -9.89 -5.70
C GLY A 31 -13.42 -11.11 -5.48
N ASN A 32 -13.98 -12.21 -5.01
CA ASN A 32 -13.25 -13.48 -4.82
C ASN A 32 -12.67 -14.01 -6.12
N SER A 33 -13.43 -13.96 -7.22
CA SER A 33 -12.94 -14.38 -8.53
C SER A 33 -11.74 -13.55 -8.99
N ILE A 34 -11.79 -12.23 -8.82
CA ILE A 34 -10.68 -11.33 -9.18
C ILE A 34 -9.46 -11.61 -8.30
N ILE A 35 -9.65 -11.75 -6.98
CA ILE A 35 -8.57 -12.04 -6.03
C ILE A 35 -7.88 -13.37 -6.39
N CYS A 36 -8.65 -14.43 -6.69
CA CYS A 36 -8.10 -15.70 -7.12
C CYS A 36 -7.22 -15.56 -8.36
N LYS A 37 -7.69 -14.85 -9.39
CA LYS A 37 -6.93 -14.63 -10.62
C LYS A 37 -5.61 -13.88 -10.39
N ILE A 38 -5.62 -12.82 -9.56
CA ILE A 38 -4.39 -12.11 -9.21
C ILE A 38 -3.42 -13.03 -8.48
N LYS A 39 -3.91 -13.78 -7.49
CA LYS A 39 -3.10 -14.72 -6.71
C LYS A 39 -2.52 -15.84 -7.56
N GLU A 40 -3.29 -16.43 -8.48
CA GLU A 40 -2.82 -17.45 -9.42
C GLU A 40 -1.63 -16.95 -10.27
N VAL A 41 -1.70 -15.71 -10.80
CA VAL A 41 -0.59 -15.12 -11.56
C VAL A 41 0.63 -14.90 -10.67
N MET A 42 0.44 -14.42 -9.43
CA MET A 42 1.54 -14.20 -8.50
C MET A 42 2.16 -15.51 -8.00
N GLU A 43 1.37 -16.56 -7.79
CA GLU A 43 1.84 -17.89 -7.39
C GLU A 43 2.62 -18.57 -8.52
N ALA A 44 2.20 -18.39 -9.77
CA ALA A 44 2.92 -18.88 -10.93
C ALA A 44 4.27 -18.17 -11.14
N ASN A 45 4.45 -16.99 -10.56
CA ASN A 45 5.67 -16.20 -10.63
C ASN A 45 6.06 -15.64 -9.25
N ASN A 46 6.93 -16.36 -8.55
CA ASN A 46 7.36 -16.01 -7.20
C ASN A 46 8.19 -14.71 -7.12
N SER A 47 8.69 -14.19 -8.23
CA SER A 47 9.40 -12.92 -8.26
C SER A 47 8.46 -11.70 -8.18
N LEU A 48 7.16 -11.89 -8.44
CA LEU A 48 6.19 -10.81 -8.34
C LEU A 48 5.88 -10.49 -6.88
N LEU A 49 6.27 -9.29 -6.46
CA LEU A 49 5.98 -8.77 -5.13
C LEU A 49 4.65 -8.01 -5.07
N ALA A 50 4.15 -7.54 -6.20
CA ALA A 50 2.93 -6.76 -6.31
C ALA A 50 2.24 -6.98 -7.66
N LEU A 51 0.91 -7.05 -7.66
CA LEU A 51 0.13 -7.14 -8.88
C LEU A 51 -1.30 -6.62 -8.64
N SER A 52 -1.79 -5.76 -9.54
CA SER A 52 -3.14 -5.22 -9.49
C SER A 52 -4.07 -5.80 -10.55
N ALA A 53 -5.37 -5.71 -10.31
CA ALA A 53 -6.39 -6.16 -11.26
C ALA A 53 -6.27 -5.49 -12.65
N PRO A 54 -6.00 -4.17 -12.78
CA PRO A 54 -5.75 -3.57 -14.09
C PRO A 54 -4.58 -4.20 -14.84
N GLN A 55 -3.52 -4.63 -14.15
CA GLN A 55 -2.36 -5.28 -14.78
C GLN A 55 -2.67 -6.66 -15.38
N ILE A 56 -3.80 -7.24 -15.05
CA ILE A 56 -4.34 -8.48 -15.67
C ILE A 56 -5.64 -8.22 -16.46
N GLY A 57 -5.92 -6.97 -16.83
CA GLY A 57 -7.04 -6.59 -17.70
C GLY A 57 -8.37 -6.44 -17.00
N ILE A 58 -8.42 -6.37 -15.70
CA ILE A 58 -9.66 -6.23 -14.92
C ILE A 58 -9.70 -4.84 -14.29
N ASN A 59 -10.59 -3.98 -14.77
CA ASN A 59 -10.70 -2.59 -14.32
C ASN A 59 -11.41 -2.47 -12.96
N LYS A 60 -10.78 -3.00 -11.89
CA LYS A 60 -11.29 -2.91 -10.50
C LYS A 60 -10.19 -2.51 -9.53
N ARG A 61 -10.55 -1.75 -8.49
CA ARG A 61 -9.62 -1.27 -7.46
C ARG A 61 -9.25 -2.38 -6.48
N ILE A 62 -8.49 -3.36 -6.97
CA ILE A 62 -7.96 -4.49 -6.20
C ILE A 62 -6.51 -4.69 -6.59
N PHE A 63 -5.64 -4.92 -5.61
CA PHE A 63 -4.30 -5.44 -5.81
C PHE A 63 -3.89 -6.40 -4.71
N CYS A 64 -2.84 -7.17 -4.99
CA CYS A 64 -2.20 -8.05 -4.01
C CYS A 64 -0.73 -7.68 -3.84
N LEU A 65 -0.22 -7.83 -2.62
CA LEU A 65 1.20 -7.71 -2.29
C LEU A 65 1.68 -8.99 -1.62
N ARG A 66 2.92 -9.39 -1.93
CA ARG A 66 3.59 -10.52 -1.30
C ARG A 66 4.48 -10.04 -0.15
N PHE A 67 4.21 -10.54 1.04
CA PHE A 67 5.02 -10.30 2.24
C PHE A 67 5.36 -11.64 2.90
N ASN A 68 6.64 -11.94 3.07
CA ASN A 68 7.10 -13.18 3.73
C ASN A 68 6.35 -14.42 3.22
N ASP A 69 6.33 -14.61 1.90
CA ASP A 69 5.65 -15.70 1.18
C ASP A 69 4.11 -15.74 1.32
N GLN A 70 3.51 -14.74 1.98
CA GLN A 70 2.06 -14.58 2.04
C GLN A 70 1.59 -13.50 1.07
N ILE A 71 0.56 -13.80 0.29
CA ILE A 71 -0.08 -12.83 -0.59
C ILE A 71 -1.28 -12.23 0.14
N LYS A 72 -1.22 -10.93 0.38
CA LYS A 72 -2.29 -10.13 1.01
C LYS A 72 -3.03 -9.31 -0.01
N THR A 73 -4.33 -9.22 0.12
CA THR A 73 -5.22 -8.50 -0.79
C THR A 73 -5.64 -7.16 -0.19
N PHE A 74 -5.75 -6.18 -1.07
CA PHE A 74 -6.18 -4.83 -0.76
C PHE A 74 -7.29 -4.43 -1.72
N ILE A 75 -8.52 -4.34 -1.21
CA ILE A 75 -9.73 -4.00 -1.98
C ILE A 75 -10.13 -2.56 -1.67
N ASN A 76 -10.39 -1.76 -2.72
CA ASN A 76 -10.69 -0.33 -2.61
C ASN A 76 -9.71 0.42 -1.70
N PRO A 77 -8.40 0.25 -1.89
CA PRO A 77 -7.40 0.83 -1.01
C PRO A 77 -7.36 2.36 -1.15
N ILE A 78 -7.14 3.04 -0.03
CA ILE A 78 -6.95 4.49 0.04
C ILE A 78 -5.74 4.77 0.92
N ILE A 79 -4.81 5.58 0.43
CA ILE A 79 -3.72 6.13 1.25
C ILE A 79 -4.26 7.41 1.90
N THR A 80 -4.40 7.38 3.22
CA THR A 80 -4.89 8.53 3.99
C THR A 80 -3.78 9.45 4.44
N LYS A 81 -2.53 8.94 4.48
CA LYS A 81 -1.37 9.72 4.89
C LYS A 81 -0.10 9.17 4.26
N LYS A 82 0.80 10.07 3.83
CA LYS A 82 2.17 9.78 3.41
C LYS A 82 3.14 10.55 4.30
N LYS A 83 4.30 9.93 4.62
CA LYS A 83 5.36 10.57 5.42
C LYS A 83 6.73 10.08 4.96
N GLY A 84 7.70 11.01 4.99
CA GLY A 84 9.06 10.78 4.53
C GLY A 84 9.13 10.59 3.02
N LEU A 85 10.33 10.50 2.52
CA LEU A 85 10.62 10.20 1.12
C LEU A 85 11.90 9.36 1.05
N ASN A 86 11.81 8.25 0.35
CA ASN A 86 12.95 7.45 -0.06
C ASN A 86 12.99 7.41 -1.59
N ILE A 87 14.15 7.67 -2.19
CA ILE A 87 14.35 7.47 -3.62
C ILE A 87 14.81 6.03 -3.80
N THR A 88 14.05 5.25 -4.54
CA THR A 88 14.26 3.82 -4.75
C THR A 88 14.42 3.50 -6.21
N ILE A 89 15.04 2.36 -6.49
CA ILE A 89 14.94 1.70 -7.77
C ILE A 89 13.91 0.60 -7.64
N GLU A 90 12.93 0.59 -8.52
CA GLU A 90 11.88 -0.41 -8.55
C GLU A 90 11.65 -0.97 -9.93
N THR A 91 11.01 -2.11 -9.99
CA THR A 91 10.50 -2.72 -11.21
C THR A 91 8.98 -2.74 -11.18
N CYS A 92 8.36 -2.91 -12.34
CA CYS A 92 6.91 -3.05 -12.45
C CYS A 92 6.58 -4.26 -13.32
N ALA A 93 5.62 -5.07 -12.91
CA ALA A 93 5.21 -6.26 -13.66
C ALA A 93 4.83 -5.96 -15.12
N SER A 94 4.22 -4.80 -15.37
CA SER A 94 3.84 -4.35 -16.72
C SER A 94 4.97 -3.69 -17.52
N MET A 95 6.17 -3.58 -16.94
CA MET A 95 7.36 -2.98 -17.57
C MET A 95 8.57 -3.91 -17.45
N PRO A 96 8.51 -5.10 -18.08
CA PRO A 96 9.59 -6.07 -17.98
C PRO A 96 10.91 -5.52 -18.55
N GLY A 97 12.03 -5.80 -17.89
CA GLY A 97 13.34 -5.33 -18.31
C GLY A 97 13.58 -3.82 -18.12
N LYS A 98 12.76 -3.15 -17.32
CA LYS A 98 12.93 -1.74 -16.97
C LYS A 98 13.17 -1.57 -15.47
N GLU A 99 14.09 -0.67 -15.14
CA GLU A 99 14.28 -0.13 -13.81
C GLU A 99 13.78 1.31 -13.76
N ILE A 100 13.20 1.68 -12.62
CA ILE A 100 12.55 2.97 -12.45
C ILE A 100 13.07 3.62 -11.17
N VAL A 101 13.79 4.73 -11.32
CA VAL A 101 14.18 5.56 -10.18
C VAL A 101 13.05 6.49 -9.85
N ILE A 102 12.53 6.41 -8.63
CA ILE A 102 11.34 7.14 -8.22
C ILE A 102 11.35 7.46 -6.72
N GLY A 103 10.71 8.58 -6.36
CA GLY A 103 10.49 8.94 -4.97
C GLY A 103 9.25 8.25 -4.40
N ARG A 104 9.42 7.47 -3.32
CA ARG A 104 8.34 6.76 -2.60
C ARG A 104 8.25 7.20 -1.14
N PRO A 105 7.05 7.20 -0.54
CA PRO A 105 6.92 7.48 0.87
C PRO A 105 7.61 6.39 1.72
N GLU A 106 8.29 6.81 2.79
CA GLU A 106 8.87 5.88 3.78
C GLU A 106 7.80 5.21 4.64
N GLU A 107 6.72 5.94 4.89
CA GLU A 107 5.60 5.54 5.74
C GLU A 107 4.29 5.97 5.12
N ILE A 108 3.30 5.08 5.09
CA ILE A 108 1.93 5.38 4.71
C ILE A 108 0.94 4.88 5.76
N THR A 109 -0.17 5.60 5.91
CA THR A 109 -1.37 5.08 6.58
C THR A 109 -2.41 4.80 5.52
N VAL A 110 -2.99 3.61 5.57
CA VAL A 110 -3.87 3.09 4.52
C VAL A 110 -5.14 2.52 5.12
N VAL A 111 -6.23 2.62 4.39
CA VAL A 111 -7.48 1.95 4.69
C VAL A 111 -7.91 1.13 3.49
N TYR A 112 -8.45 -0.06 3.71
CA TYR A 112 -8.84 -1.00 2.67
C TYR A 112 -9.77 -2.09 3.22
N TYR A 113 -10.30 -2.95 2.35
CA TYR A 113 -10.93 -4.20 2.75
C TYR A 113 -9.99 -5.36 2.40
N ASN A 114 -9.90 -6.32 3.31
CA ASN A 114 -9.03 -7.50 3.16
C ASN A 114 -9.72 -8.66 2.40
N ASP A 115 -9.10 -9.85 2.37
CA ASP A 115 -9.63 -11.07 1.73
C ASP A 115 -10.98 -11.51 2.29
N ASP A 116 -11.28 -11.21 3.56
CA ASP A 116 -12.57 -11.51 4.20
C ASP A 116 -13.59 -10.38 4.01
N PHE A 117 -13.30 -9.38 3.19
CA PHE A 117 -14.08 -8.15 3.01
C PHE A 117 -14.29 -7.36 4.31
N LYS A 118 -13.34 -7.47 5.24
CA LYS A 118 -13.33 -6.70 6.49
C LYS A 118 -12.50 -5.44 6.29
N TYR A 119 -13.02 -4.33 6.81
CA TYR A 119 -12.31 -3.05 6.81
C TYR A 119 -11.08 -3.10 7.73
N GLU A 120 -9.97 -2.60 7.23
CA GLU A 120 -8.72 -2.47 7.96
C GLU A 120 -8.13 -1.07 7.80
N ASP A 121 -7.47 -0.61 8.88
CA ASP A 121 -6.66 0.61 8.95
C ASP A 121 -5.27 0.20 9.41
N ASN A 122 -4.28 0.37 8.54
CA ASN A 122 -2.92 -0.10 8.79
C ASN A 122 -1.88 0.97 8.44
N LYS A 123 -0.76 0.88 9.12
CA LYS A 123 0.45 1.64 8.84
C LYS A 123 1.48 0.73 8.18
N LEU A 124 1.97 1.13 7.01
CA LEU A 124 2.99 0.43 6.26
C LEU A 124 4.28 1.25 6.20
N LEU A 125 5.43 0.57 6.20
CA LEU A 125 6.77 1.17 6.25
C LEU A 125 7.68 0.56 5.18
N GLY A 126 8.65 1.34 4.71
CA GLY A 126 9.72 0.89 3.82
C GLY A 126 9.19 0.26 2.53
N VAL A 127 9.69 -0.91 2.16
CA VAL A 127 9.31 -1.61 0.91
C VAL A 127 7.79 -1.86 0.81
N ALA A 128 7.13 -2.17 1.92
CA ALA A 128 5.68 -2.35 1.93
C ALA A 128 4.93 -1.06 1.59
N ALA A 129 5.41 0.09 2.08
CA ALA A 129 4.84 1.38 1.75
C ALA A 129 5.08 1.73 0.27
N SER A 130 6.27 1.45 -0.26
CA SER A 130 6.63 1.69 -1.66
C SER A 130 5.78 0.86 -2.63
N LEU A 131 5.66 -0.45 -2.38
CA LEU A 131 4.85 -1.36 -3.20
C LEU A 131 3.37 -0.98 -3.18
N PHE A 132 2.85 -0.63 -2.01
CA PHE A 132 1.47 -0.20 -1.89
C PHE A 132 1.22 1.12 -2.65
N ASP A 133 2.13 2.09 -2.53
CA ASP A 133 2.05 3.37 -3.23
C ASP A 133 2.10 3.19 -4.75
N GLN A 134 2.98 2.31 -5.26
CA GLN A 134 3.05 1.95 -6.67
C GLN A 134 1.71 1.39 -7.18
N GLN A 135 1.15 0.41 -6.47
CA GLN A 135 -0.10 -0.23 -6.89
C GLN A 135 -1.30 0.72 -6.77
N ALA A 136 -1.35 1.55 -5.74
CA ALA A 136 -2.39 2.56 -5.59
C ALA A 136 -2.38 3.57 -6.76
N GLN A 137 -1.20 3.98 -7.22
CA GLN A 137 -1.05 4.85 -8.40
C GLN A 137 -1.55 4.17 -9.67
N ILE A 138 -1.21 2.89 -9.90
CA ILE A 138 -1.71 2.12 -11.04
C ILE A 138 -3.26 2.04 -10.99
N LEU A 139 -3.85 1.85 -9.82
CA LEU A 139 -5.31 1.92 -9.67
C LEU A 139 -5.89 3.30 -9.98
N ASP A 140 -5.10 4.35 -9.84
CA ASP A 140 -5.51 5.72 -10.18
C ASP A 140 -5.25 6.07 -11.66
N GLY A 141 -4.76 5.12 -12.46
CA GLY A 141 -4.45 5.31 -13.87
C GLY A 141 -3.08 5.97 -14.12
N VAL A 142 -2.22 6.03 -13.10
CA VAL A 142 -0.87 6.62 -13.20
C VAL A 142 0.16 5.51 -13.06
N THR A 143 0.94 5.27 -14.13
CA THR A 143 1.97 4.23 -14.11
C THR A 143 3.30 4.79 -13.58
N PRO A 144 4.21 3.95 -13.10
CA PRO A 144 5.54 4.41 -12.70
C PRO A 144 6.33 5.08 -13.83
N TYR A 145 5.98 4.80 -15.08
CA TYR A 145 6.60 5.43 -16.25
C TYR A 145 6.44 6.96 -16.26
N GLU A 146 5.27 7.46 -15.88
CA GLU A 146 5.00 8.90 -15.83
C GLU A 146 5.75 9.59 -14.69
N LEU A 147 5.98 8.88 -13.59
CA LEU A 147 6.47 9.48 -12.34
C LEU A 147 7.97 9.34 -12.13
N GLY A 148 8.59 8.32 -12.72
CA GLY A 148 9.98 7.95 -12.47
C GLY A 148 10.90 8.20 -13.65
N LEU A 149 12.19 8.12 -13.38
CA LEU A 149 13.24 8.03 -14.39
C LEU A 149 13.40 6.57 -14.77
N VAL A 150 13.05 6.24 -16.02
CA VAL A 150 13.05 4.85 -16.53
C VAL A 150 14.33 4.58 -17.29
N SER A 151 14.97 3.46 -17.02
CA SER A 151 16.14 2.94 -17.74
C SER A 151 15.95 1.48 -18.09
N ASP A 152 16.73 1.00 -19.07
CA ASP A 152 16.83 -0.44 -19.34
C ASP A 152 17.65 -1.12 -18.25
N MET A 153 17.23 -2.31 -17.84
CA MET A 153 18.02 -3.12 -16.92
C MET A 153 19.30 -3.56 -17.61
N GLU A 154 20.43 -3.33 -16.96
CA GLU A 154 21.70 -3.88 -17.42
C GLU A 154 21.74 -5.41 -17.24
N ALA A 155 22.58 -6.09 -18.05
CA ALA A 155 22.58 -7.55 -18.11
C ALA A 155 22.97 -8.24 -16.79
N ASP A 156 23.63 -7.54 -15.88
CA ASP A 156 24.03 -8.02 -14.55
C ASP A 156 23.15 -7.48 -13.39
N GLY A 157 22.23 -6.56 -13.69
CA GLY A 157 21.20 -6.09 -12.74
C GLY A 157 21.75 -5.37 -11.51
N LYS A 158 22.99 -4.86 -11.57
CA LYS A 158 23.60 -4.14 -10.45
C LYS A 158 23.96 -2.72 -10.88
N ILE A 159 23.35 -1.76 -10.19
CA ILE A 159 23.83 -0.37 -10.22
C ILE A 159 24.89 -0.25 -9.12
N GLU A 160 26.09 0.21 -9.46
CA GLU A 160 27.11 0.50 -8.46
C GLU A 160 26.65 1.63 -7.53
N GLU A 161 27.07 1.59 -6.26
CA GLU A 161 26.63 2.57 -5.24
C GLU A 161 27.01 4.02 -5.63
N ALA A 162 28.14 4.21 -6.33
CA ALA A 162 28.57 5.51 -6.87
C ALA A 162 27.63 6.03 -7.96
N ASP A 163 27.16 5.16 -8.85
CA ASP A 163 26.22 5.51 -9.91
C ASP A 163 24.85 5.85 -9.35
N MET A 164 24.48 5.21 -8.24
CA MET A 164 23.23 5.48 -7.54
C MET A 164 23.15 6.92 -7.03
N GLU A 165 24.23 7.45 -6.43
CA GLU A 165 24.25 8.84 -5.96
C GLU A 165 24.08 9.84 -7.12
N GLU A 166 24.71 9.58 -8.27
CA GLU A 166 24.55 10.39 -9.47
C GLU A 166 23.12 10.34 -10.02
N ILE A 167 22.52 9.16 -10.07
CA ILE A 167 21.14 8.95 -10.53
C ILE A 167 20.14 9.66 -9.59
N ILE A 168 20.31 9.52 -8.28
CA ILE A 168 19.48 10.22 -7.30
C ILE A 168 19.60 11.72 -7.45
N LYS A 169 20.82 12.23 -7.64
CA LYS A 169 21.08 13.64 -7.85
C LYS A 169 20.43 14.14 -9.14
N PHE A 170 20.58 13.40 -10.23
CA PHE A 170 19.95 13.74 -11.51
C PHE A 170 18.42 13.73 -11.41
N TYR A 171 17.83 12.71 -10.76
CA TYR A 171 16.40 12.66 -10.51
C TYR A 171 15.90 13.89 -9.77
N ARG A 172 16.58 14.25 -8.68
CA ARG A 172 16.20 15.40 -7.83
C ARG A 172 16.42 16.75 -8.50
N ASP A 173 17.58 16.95 -9.12
CA ASP A 173 18.04 18.29 -9.54
C ASP A 173 17.63 18.61 -10.98
N THR A 174 17.33 17.61 -11.81
CA THR A 174 17.05 17.77 -13.24
C THR A 174 15.71 17.18 -13.66
N PHE A 175 15.49 15.88 -13.43
CA PHE A 175 14.30 15.18 -13.93
C PHE A 175 13.02 15.72 -13.29
N LEU A 176 12.94 15.71 -11.97
CA LEU A 176 11.74 16.12 -11.22
C LEU A 176 11.32 17.59 -11.52
N PRO A 177 12.21 18.60 -11.52
CA PRO A 177 11.85 19.95 -11.87
C PRO A 177 11.39 20.10 -13.33
N SER A 178 12.03 19.40 -14.27
CA SER A 178 11.65 19.40 -15.68
C SER A 178 10.25 18.84 -15.88
N LYS A 179 9.94 17.69 -15.25
CA LYS A 179 8.63 17.02 -15.32
C LYS A 179 7.53 17.91 -14.74
N LEU A 180 7.77 18.51 -13.57
CA LEU A 180 6.82 19.44 -12.94
C LEU A 180 6.53 20.66 -13.82
N ASN A 181 7.53 21.21 -14.50
CA ASN A 181 7.31 22.33 -15.40
C ASN A 181 6.46 21.95 -16.60
N THR A 182 6.67 20.78 -17.17
CA THR A 182 5.84 20.26 -18.27
C THR A 182 4.39 20.10 -17.83
N LEU A 183 4.16 19.48 -16.68
CA LEU A 183 2.82 19.23 -16.16
C LEU A 183 2.05 20.50 -15.80
N LYS A 184 2.72 21.57 -15.36
CA LYS A 184 2.07 22.88 -15.10
C LYS A 184 1.29 23.41 -16.28
N THR A 185 1.67 23.05 -17.50
CA THR A 185 1.01 23.52 -18.74
C THR A 185 -0.22 22.69 -19.13
N VAL A 186 -0.39 21.50 -18.58
CA VAL A 186 -1.45 20.56 -19.00
C VAL A 186 -2.46 20.20 -17.90
N ILE A 187 -2.20 20.48 -16.62
CA ILE A 187 -3.06 20.07 -15.49
C ILE A 187 -4.47 20.67 -15.49
N GLU A 188 -4.71 21.77 -16.23
CA GLU A 188 -6.04 22.39 -16.30
C GLU A 188 -7.01 21.62 -17.21
N THR A 189 -6.47 20.76 -18.09
CA THR A 189 -7.23 20.05 -19.11
C THR A 189 -7.17 18.53 -18.98
N ASP A 190 -6.34 18.02 -18.09
CA ASP A 190 -6.03 16.59 -17.93
C ASP A 190 -6.01 16.19 -16.45
N GLU A 191 -6.98 15.33 -16.06
CA GLU A 191 -7.09 14.87 -14.67
C GLU A 191 -5.92 13.96 -14.24
N ASP A 192 -5.34 13.21 -15.16
CA ASP A 192 -4.22 12.32 -14.88
C ASP A 192 -2.93 13.13 -14.72
N ALA A 193 -2.72 14.15 -15.55
CA ALA A 193 -1.66 15.13 -15.36
C ALA A 193 -1.78 15.85 -14.02
N ALA A 194 -3.00 16.13 -13.56
CA ALA A 194 -3.22 16.74 -12.25
C ALA A 194 -2.83 15.81 -11.09
N LYS A 195 -3.09 14.50 -11.20
CA LYS A 195 -2.67 13.50 -10.20
C LYS A 195 -1.16 13.32 -10.19
N GLU A 196 -0.56 13.19 -11.36
CA GLU A 196 0.88 13.11 -11.55
C GLU A 196 1.58 14.34 -10.94
N PHE A 197 1.08 15.52 -11.23
CA PHE A 197 1.59 16.77 -10.68
C PHE A 197 1.53 16.79 -9.15
N LYS A 198 0.43 16.37 -8.54
CA LYS A 198 0.30 16.27 -7.08
C LYS A 198 1.34 15.35 -6.48
N GLN A 199 1.57 14.18 -7.10
CA GLN A 199 2.55 13.21 -6.61
C GLN A 199 3.96 13.77 -6.68
N LEU A 200 4.34 14.34 -7.80
CA LEU A 200 5.67 14.91 -8.01
C LEU A 200 5.90 16.16 -7.16
N THR A 201 4.87 17.01 -6.98
CA THR A 201 4.95 18.17 -6.08
C THR A 201 5.14 17.75 -4.62
N PHE A 202 4.50 16.68 -4.19
CA PHE A 202 4.75 16.09 -2.88
C PHE A 202 6.21 15.65 -2.75
N THR A 203 6.72 14.91 -3.74
CA THR A 203 8.11 14.44 -3.80
C THR A 203 9.09 15.60 -3.73
N GLU A 204 8.90 16.64 -4.57
CA GLU A 204 9.72 17.86 -4.55
C GLU A 204 9.68 18.56 -3.19
N GLY A 205 8.49 18.69 -2.61
CA GLY A 205 8.30 19.35 -1.33
C GLY A 205 9.03 18.63 -0.19
N VAL A 206 9.03 17.31 -0.18
CA VAL A 206 9.77 16.51 0.82
C VAL A 206 11.28 16.63 0.61
N ILE A 207 11.76 16.49 -0.64
CA ILE A 207 13.19 16.67 -0.98
C ILE A 207 13.71 18.03 -0.52
N ASN A 208 12.92 19.09 -0.72
CA ASN A 208 13.29 20.47 -0.37
C ASN A 208 13.01 20.81 1.11
N GLY A 209 12.52 19.88 1.91
CA GLY A 209 12.17 20.10 3.32
C GLY A 209 11.02 21.11 3.52
N ARG A 210 10.25 21.42 2.48
CA ARG A 210 9.14 22.37 2.53
C ARG A 210 7.83 21.76 3.04
N ILE A 211 7.70 20.45 2.93
CA ILE A 211 6.57 19.70 3.46
C ILE A 211 7.05 18.98 4.71
N ALA A 212 6.98 19.64 5.85
CA ALA A 212 6.78 18.93 7.10
C ALA A 212 5.39 18.31 6.99
N VAL A 213 5.27 16.99 7.12
CA VAL A 213 3.96 16.31 7.19
C VAL A 213 3.32 16.76 8.50
N VAL A 214 2.63 17.90 8.45
CA VAL A 214 1.82 18.38 9.56
C VAL A 214 0.55 17.52 9.54
N GLU A 215 0.49 16.58 10.50
CA GLU A 215 -0.80 15.99 10.86
C GLU A 215 -1.74 17.13 11.17
N SER A 216 -2.91 17.18 10.55
CA SER A 216 -3.93 18.14 10.96
C SER A 216 -4.20 17.92 12.46
N GLU A 217 -4.41 19.00 13.23
CA GLU A 217 -4.69 18.89 14.67
C GLU A 217 -5.90 17.96 14.93
N GLU A 218 -6.82 17.89 13.99
CA GLU A 218 -8.01 17.06 14.03
C GLU A 218 -7.69 15.56 13.85
N GLU A 219 -6.76 15.20 12.95
CA GLU A 219 -6.30 13.82 12.77
C GLU A 219 -5.44 13.36 13.94
N THR A 220 -4.58 14.23 14.45
CA THR A 220 -3.78 13.97 15.65
C THR A 220 -4.70 13.75 16.87
N ALA A 221 -5.77 14.55 17.01
CA ALA A 221 -6.74 14.40 18.08
C ALA A 221 -7.59 13.11 17.92
N LYS A 222 -8.02 12.75 16.70
CA LYS A 222 -8.72 11.49 16.41
C LYS A 222 -7.84 10.27 16.74
N ARG A 223 -6.58 10.31 16.36
CA ARG A 223 -5.60 9.24 16.62
C ARG A 223 -5.29 9.10 18.10
N ALA A 224 -5.15 10.23 18.82
CA ALA A 224 -4.96 10.23 20.27
C ALA A 224 -6.18 9.66 21.00
N LYS A 225 -7.41 9.99 20.57
CA LYS A 225 -8.65 9.40 21.09
C LYS A 225 -8.74 7.91 20.83
N ALA A 226 -8.44 7.46 19.60
CA ALA A 226 -8.45 6.04 19.23
C ALA A 226 -7.40 5.25 20.01
N LYS A 227 -6.18 5.77 20.17
CA LYS A 227 -5.10 5.16 20.97
C LYS A 227 -5.49 5.08 22.45
N LYS A 228 -6.15 6.10 22.98
CA LYS A 228 -6.63 6.13 24.37
C LYS A 228 -7.76 5.12 24.61
N ALA A 229 -8.67 4.96 23.63
CA ALA A 229 -9.74 3.96 23.66
C ALA A 229 -9.18 2.53 23.58
N ALA A 230 -8.23 2.27 22.65
CA ALA A 230 -7.57 0.98 22.52
C ALA A 230 -6.80 0.60 23.80
N ASN A 231 -6.03 1.52 24.37
CA ASN A 231 -5.32 1.28 25.63
C ASN A 231 -6.29 1.00 26.80
N LYS A 232 -7.45 1.70 26.85
CA LYS A 232 -8.48 1.44 27.85
C LYS A 232 -9.09 0.03 27.69
N ALA A 233 -9.33 -0.40 26.46
CA ALA A 233 -9.82 -1.75 26.15
C ALA A 233 -8.82 -2.83 26.58
N VAL A 234 -7.52 -2.67 26.25
CA VAL A 234 -6.45 -3.58 26.65
C VAL A 234 -6.33 -3.68 28.18
N VAL A 235 -6.41 -2.54 28.90
CA VAL A 235 -6.40 -2.55 30.37
C VAL A 235 -7.60 -3.28 30.93
N GLN A 236 -8.78 -3.11 30.34
CA GLN A 236 -10.00 -3.80 30.76
C GLN A 236 -9.91 -5.32 30.51
N MET A 237 -9.38 -5.74 29.35
CA MET A 237 -9.14 -7.16 29.04
C MET A 237 -8.20 -7.79 30.08
N LYS A 238 -7.06 -7.15 30.38
CA LYS A 238 -6.11 -7.64 31.40
C LYS A 238 -6.72 -7.74 32.80
N LYS A 239 -7.65 -6.83 33.16
CA LYS A 239 -8.39 -6.92 34.43
C LYS A 239 -9.34 -8.10 34.43
N THR A 240 -10.04 -8.36 33.31
CA THR A 240 -10.97 -9.47 33.16
C THR A 240 -10.22 -10.82 33.22
N GLU A 241 -9.08 -10.94 32.50
CA GLU A 241 -8.23 -12.13 32.56
C GLU A 241 -7.74 -12.42 33.97
N LYS A 242 -7.24 -11.40 34.72
CA LYS A 242 -6.85 -11.59 36.11
C LYS A 242 -8.01 -12.00 37.02
N ALA A 243 -9.20 -11.51 36.77
CA ALA A 243 -10.40 -11.88 37.52
C ALA A 243 -10.79 -13.34 37.25
N ILE A 244 -10.72 -13.79 35.99
CA ILE A 244 -10.97 -15.19 35.59
C ILE A 244 -9.95 -16.11 36.24
N GLN A 245 -8.65 -15.83 36.13
CA GLN A 245 -7.59 -16.63 36.75
C GLN A 245 -7.76 -16.73 38.27
N LYS A 246 -8.13 -15.63 38.92
CA LYS A 246 -8.41 -15.62 40.37
C LYS A 246 -9.63 -16.48 40.72
N ALA A 247 -10.68 -16.45 39.91
CA ALA A 247 -11.88 -17.28 40.11
C ALA A 247 -11.59 -18.80 39.91
N GLU A 248 -10.82 -19.12 38.86
CA GLU A 248 -10.37 -20.48 38.59
C GLU A 248 -9.49 -21.05 39.72
N PHE A 249 -8.52 -20.26 40.19
CA PHE A 249 -7.67 -20.63 41.33
C PHE A 249 -8.49 -20.82 42.59
N THR A 250 -9.47 -19.96 42.87
CA THR A 250 -10.37 -20.07 44.04
C THR A 250 -11.21 -21.36 43.95
N ASN A 251 -11.74 -21.69 42.76
CA ASN A 251 -12.50 -22.90 42.54
C ASN A 251 -11.63 -24.17 42.66
N PHE A 252 -10.39 -24.12 42.19
CA PHE A 252 -9.41 -25.18 42.35
C PHE A 252 -9.14 -25.47 43.85
N ILE A 253 -8.84 -24.43 44.66
CA ILE A 253 -8.62 -24.59 46.11
C ILE A 253 -9.84 -25.18 46.82
N ARG A 254 -11.08 -24.73 46.48
CA ARG A 254 -12.32 -25.27 47.03
C ARG A 254 -12.55 -26.75 46.65
N GLY A 255 -12.14 -27.13 45.42
CA GLY A 255 -12.20 -28.51 44.95
C GLY A 255 -11.23 -29.47 45.71
N VAL A 256 -10.02 -28.99 46.00
CA VAL A 256 -9.00 -29.71 46.76
C VAL A 256 -9.42 -29.88 48.22
N SER A 257 -9.99 -28.85 48.85
CA SER A 257 -10.46 -28.89 50.25
C SER A 257 -11.59 -29.91 50.48
N LYS A 258 -12.46 -30.13 49.49
CA LYS A 258 -13.56 -31.14 49.58
C LYS A 258 -13.10 -32.58 49.40
N LYS A 259 -11.90 -32.83 48.84
CA LYS A 259 -11.34 -34.18 48.67
C LYS A 259 -10.59 -34.69 49.91
N ASN A 260 -10.21 -33.80 50.82
CA ASN A 260 -9.44 -34.15 52.03
C ASN A 260 -10.34 -34.37 53.26
N HIS A 261 -11.68 -34.35 53.11
CA HIS A 261 -12.64 -34.62 54.18
C HIS A 261 -13.60 -35.80 53.86
N LYS A 262 -13.10 -36.78 53.07
CA LYS A 262 -13.77 -38.09 52.92
C LYS A 262 -12.88 -39.22 53.34
#